data_b993eb4f5adab9fa669d58dc8963548f
#
_entry.id   b993eb4f5adab9fa669d58dc8963548f
#
_cell.length_a   1.000
_cell.length_b   1.000
_cell.length_c   1.000
_cell.angle_alpha   90.00
_cell.angle_beta   90.00
_cell.angle_gamma   90.00
#
_symmetry.space_group_name_H-M   'P 1'
#
loop_
_entity.id
_entity.type
_entity.pdbx_description
1 polymer ?
#
loop_
_entity_poly.entity_id
_entity_poly.type
_entity_poly.pdbx_seq_one_letter_code
_entity_poly.pdbx_strand_id
1 'polypeptide(L)'
;MEGPYCRIKDTVTTIELSQLYSATGTAKLADLPAYEARVKELVPAGADVTLTGSGPVWLYLRLAHVLHGRARKLIYESPVTGPVEIFNHDPH
;
A
#
# COMPACT_ATOMS: atom_id res chain seq x y z
N MET A 1 -0.10 -29.94 3.13
CA MET A 1 -0.21 -29.13 3.05
C MET A 1 -0.06 -28.16 3.67
N GLU A 2 0.01 -28.01 3.79
CA GLU A 2 0.10 -27.18 4.27
C GLU A 2 -0.26 -26.37 4.20
N GLY A 3 -0.05 -26.57 4.00
CA GLY A 3 -0.72 -25.82 4.29
C GLY A 3 -1.25 -24.56 3.91
N PRO A 4 -2.45 -24.39 4.12
CA PRO A 4 -3.14 -23.17 3.73
C PRO A 4 -2.60 -21.94 4.44
N TYR A 5 -2.08 -22.09 5.64
CA TYR A 5 -1.62 -20.91 6.32
C TYR A 5 -0.35 -20.34 5.75
N CYS A 6 0.35 -21.08 4.94
CA CYS A 6 1.49 -20.53 4.24
C CYS A 6 1.05 -19.44 3.29
N ARG A 7 -0.12 -19.56 2.74
CA ARG A 7 -0.63 -18.56 1.84
C ARG A 7 -1.00 -17.29 2.55
N ILE A 8 -1.31 -17.38 3.82
CA ILE A 8 -1.59 -16.19 4.60
C ILE A 8 -0.37 -15.29 4.63
N LYS A 9 0.79 -15.88 4.76
CA LYS A 9 2.02 -15.10 4.75
C LYS A 9 2.30 -14.50 3.39
N ASP A 10 1.75 -15.10 2.36
CA ASP A 10 1.99 -14.65 1.01
C ASP A 10 1.00 -13.60 0.55
N THR A 11 0.11 -13.16 1.44
CA THR A 11 -0.86 -12.14 1.08
C THR A 11 -0.27 -10.75 1.26
N VAL A 12 0.90 -10.54 0.73
CA VAL A 12 1.50 -9.22 0.68
C VAL A 12 1.04 -8.55 -0.60
N THR A 13 0.43 -7.39 -0.45
CA THR A 13 -0.03 -6.61 -1.59
C THR A 13 0.97 -5.51 -1.84
N THR A 14 1.54 -5.50 -3.04
CA THR A 14 2.46 -4.45 -3.44
C THR A 14 1.72 -3.47 -4.32
N ILE A 15 1.78 -2.19 -3.94
CA ILE A 15 1.13 -1.14 -4.71
C ILE A 15 2.21 -0.21 -5.22
N GLU A 16 2.32 -0.15 -6.54
CA GLU A 16 3.17 0.84 -7.16
C GLU A 16 2.33 2.07 -7.47
N LEU A 17 2.70 3.22 -6.87
CA LEU A 17 1.86 4.40 -6.93
C LEU A 17 1.58 4.88 -8.34
N SER A 18 2.55 4.74 -9.24
CA SER A 18 2.34 5.20 -10.62
C SER A 18 1.20 4.47 -11.32
N GLN A 19 0.84 3.30 -10.86
CA GLN A 19 -0.28 2.56 -11.45
C GLN A 19 -1.62 3.20 -11.13
N LEU A 20 -1.70 3.99 -10.06
CA LEU A 20 -2.94 4.65 -9.70
C LEU A 20 -3.28 5.78 -10.66
N TYR A 21 -2.26 6.35 -11.33
CA TYR A 21 -2.48 7.45 -12.27
C TYR A 21 -1.85 7.17 -13.63
N SER A 22 -1.78 5.88 -14.00
CA SER A 22 -1.18 5.51 -15.28
C SER A 22 -1.94 6.07 -16.46
N ALA A 23 -3.24 6.29 -16.34
CA ALA A 23 -4.05 6.82 -17.41
C ALA A 23 -3.70 8.28 -17.72
N THR A 24 -3.26 9.05 -16.73
CA THR A 24 -2.95 10.46 -16.91
C THR A 24 -1.45 10.74 -16.91
N GLY A 25 -0.64 9.80 -16.41
CA GLY A 25 0.80 9.96 -16.35
C GLY A 25 1.30 10.78 -15.17
N THR A 26 0.42 11.50 -14.48
CA THR A 26 0.78 12.28 -13.30
C THR A 26 -0.31 12.19 -12.26
N ALA A 27 0.10 12.21 -11.00
CA ALA A 27 -0.85 12.23 -9.89
C ALA A 27 -1.46 13.61 -9.76
N LYS A 28 -2.79 13.65 -9.59
CA LYS A 28 -3.52 14.90 -9.46
C LYS A 28 -4.26 14.91 -8.13
N LEU A 29 -4.12 16.02 -7.42
CA LEU A 29 -4.75 16.13 -6.11
C LEU A 29 -6.28 16.01 -6.21
N ALA A 30 -6.87 16.50 -7.29
CA ALA A 30 -8.31 16.40 -7.49
C ALA A 30 -8.78 14.96 -7.59
N ASP A 31 -7.91 14.04 -7.98
CA ASP A 31 -8.26 12.62 -8.14
C ASP A 31 -7.95 11.80 -6.88
N LEU A 32 -7.51 12.45 -5.82
CA LEU A 32 -7.13 11.74 -4.59
C LEU A 32 -8.22 10.80 -4.06
N PRO A 33 -9.51 11.20 -4.03
CA PRO A 33 -10.52 10.26 -3.56
C PRO A 33 -10.59 8.98 -4.40
N ALA A 34 -10.36 9.10 -5.71
CA ALA A 34 -10.35 7.93 -6.58
C ALA A 34 -9.16 7.03 -6.27
N TYR A 35 -7.99 7.60 -6.01
CA TYR A 35 -6.82 6.82 -5.64
C TYR A 35 -7.06 6.08 -4.33
N GLU A 36 -7.64 6.75 -3.35
CA GLU A 36 -7.94 6.13 -2.07
C GLU A 36 -8.93 4.98 -2.23
N ALA A 37 -9.96 5.18 -3.04
CA ALA A 37 -10.93 4.12 -3.28
C ALA A 37 -10.29 2.92 -3.97
N ARG A 38 -9.41 3.19 -4.91
CA ARG A 38 -8.73 2.12 -5.63
C ARG A 38 -7.85 1.30 -4.70
N VAL A 39 -7.13 1.97 -3.81
CA VAL A 39 -6.28 1.27 -2.85
C VAL A 39 -7.12 0.39 -1.94
N LYS A 40 -8.28 0.87 -1.50
CA LYS A 40 -9.17 0.06 -0.68
C LYS A 40 -9.65 -1.19 -1.41
N GLU A 41 -9.88 -1.07 -2.72
CA GLU A 41 -10.26 -2.23 -3.52
C GLU A 41 -9.14 -3.24 -3.64
N LEU A 42 -7.91 -2.75 -3.74
CA LEU A 42 -6.75 -3.61 -3.96
C LEU A 42 -6.28 -4.32 -2.69
N VAL A 43 -6.62 -3.77 -1.53
CA VAL A 43 -6.07 -4.25 -0.26
C VAL A 43 -7.16 -4.89 0.57
N PRO A 44 -7.12 -6.20 0.76
CA PRO A 44 -8.04 -6.85 1.70
C PRO A 44 -7.76 -6.41 3.13
N ALA A 45 -8.80 -6.40 3.94
CA ALA A 45 -8.64 -6.05 5.35
C ALA A 45 -7.66 -7.01 6.02
N GLY A 46 -6.74 -6.46 6.79
CA GLY A 46 -5.74 -7.25 7.49
C GLY A 46 -4.55 -7.69 6.67
N ALA A 47 -4.42 -7.19 5.44
CA ALA A 47 -3.30 -7.56 4.58
C ALA A 47 -2.01 -6.83 4.95
N ASP A 48 -0.89 -7.42 4.61
CA ASP A 48 0.39 -6.72 4.64
C ASP A 48 0.56 -5.99 3.32
N VAL A 49 0.98 -4.73 3.37
CA VAL A 49 1.03 -3.88 2.18
C VAL A 49 2.43 -3.28 2.03
N THR A 50 2.91 -3.27 0.82
CA THR A 50 4.14 -2.56 0.47
C THR A 50 3.79 -1.47 -0.54
N LEU A 51 4.12 -0.23 -0.22
CA LEU A 51 3.99 0.90 -1.14
C LEU A 51 5.33 1.18 -1.77
N THR A 52 5.34 1.36 -3.06
CA THR A 52 6.57 1.63 -3.79
C THR A 52 6.27 2.50 -5.01
N GLY A 53 7.33 2.92 -5.69
CA GLY A 53 7.21 3.65 -6.93
C GLY A 53 7.37 5.14 -6.76
N SER A 54 7.44 5.82 -7.90
CA SER A 54 7.56 7.27 -7.95
C SER A 54 6.20 7.89 -7.73
N GLY A 55 6.12 8.83 -6.81
CA GLY A 55 4.87 9.54 -6.58
C GLY A 55 5.09 10.69 -5.63
N PRO A 56 4.15 11.64 -5.60
CA PRO A 56 4.31 12.78 -4.70
C PRO A 56 4.16 12.37 -3.25
N VAL A 57 4.82 13.12 -2.38
CA VAL A 57 4.82 12.84 -0.96
C VAL A 57 3.40 12.84 -0.39
N TRP A 58 2.56 13.79 -0.82
CA TRP A 58 1.20 13.86 -0.30
C TRP A 58 0.40 12.60 -0.60
N LEU A 59 0.67 11.96 -1.73
CA LEU A 59 -0.04 10.73 -2.09
C LEU A 59 0.37 9.58 -1.15
N TYR A 60 1.67 9.45 -0.90
CA TYR A 60 2.14 8.45 0.05
C TYR A 60 1.52 8.65 1.43
N LEU A 61 1.49 9.89 1.90
CA LEU A 61 0.95 10.17 3.23
C LEU A 61 -0.54 9.87 3.33
N ARG A 62 -1.30 10.21 2.29
CA ARG A 62 -2.74 9.95 2.30
C ARG A 62 -3.03 8.46 2.20
N LEU A 63 -2.29 7.73 1.38
CA LEU A 63 -2.48 6.30 1.27
C LEU A 63 -2.10 5.59 2.56
N ALA A 64 -1.04 6.04 3.21
CA ALA A 64 -0.67 5.48 4.51
C ALA A 64 -1.79 5.67 5.52
N HIS A 65 -2.42 6.83 5.52
CA HIS A 65 -3.53 7.11 6.42
C HIS A 65 -4.72 6.19 6.15
N VAL A 66 -5.08 6.01 4.88
CA VAL A 66 -6.16 5.11 4.50
C VAL A 66 -5.85 3.68 4.92
N LEU A 67 -4.62 3.25 4.69
CA LEU A 67 -4.22 1.89 4.98
C LEU A 67 -4.09 1.63 6.48
N HIS A 68 -3.86 2.66 7.27
CA HIS A 68 -3.76 2.50 8.71
C HIS A 68 -5.02 1.86 9.31
N GLY A 69 -6.17 2.14 8.75
CA GLY A 69 -7.40 1.54 9.22
C GLY A 69 -7.76 0.24 8.52
N ARG A 70 -6.95 -0.25 7.59
CA ARG A 70 -7.31 -1.42 6.79
C ARG A 70 -6.23 -2.48 6.77
N ALA A 71 -4.97 -2.09 6.59
CA ALA A 71 -3.87 -3.04 6.51
C ALA A 71 -3.37 -3.40 7.91
N ARG A 72 -2.84 -4.61 8.04
CA ARG A 72 -2.19 -5.02 9.27
C ARG A 72 -0.80 -4.41 9.39
N LYS A 73 -0.10 -4.30 8.28
CA LYS A 73 1.28 -3.85 8.24
C LYS A 73 1.50 -3.06 6.97
N LEU A 74 2.26 -2.00 7.07
CA LEU A 74 2.60 -1.17 5.93
C LEU A 74 4.10 -0.94 5.87
N ILE A 75 4.67 -1.25 4.72
CA ILE A 75 6.08 -1.03 4.42
C ILE A 75 6.16 -0.05 3.26
N TYR A 76 7.07 0.92 3.36
CA TYR A 76 7.43 1.76 2.24
C TYR A 76 8.76 1.27 1.69
N GLU A 77 8.78 0.87 0.44
CA GLU A 77 10.02 0.43 -0.18
C GLU A 77 10.67 1.61 -0.88
N SER A 78 11.71 2.14 -0.25
CA SER A 78 12.43 3.30 -0.74
C SER A 78 13.57 2.85 -1.66
N PRO A 79 13.77 3.53 -2.80
CA PRO A 79 14.91 3.22 -3.65
C PRO A 79 16.25 3.60 -3.02
N VAL A 80 16.21 4.39 -1.96
CA VAL A 80 17.44 4.86 -1.31
C VAL A 80 17.81 4.00 -0.12
N THR A 81 16.83 3.70 0.74
CA THR A 81 17.11 3.00 2.01
C THR A 81 16.63 1.56 2.03
N GLY A 82 15.87 1.13 1.01
CA GLY A 82 15.21 -0.15 1.06
C GLY A 82 13.93 -0.09 1.88
N PRO A 83 13.44 -1.23 2.38
CA PRO A 83 12.14 -1.25 3.04
C PRO A 83 12.17 -0.52 4.38
N VAL A 84 11.14 0.29 4.60
CA VAL A 84 10.95 1.03 5.85
C VAL A 84 9.57 0.68 6.38
N GLU A 85 9.51 0.15 7.58
CA GLU A 85 8.23 -0.18 8.19
C GLU A 85 7.56 1.09 8.68
N ILE A 86 6.34 1.34 8.18
CA ILE A 86 5.58 2.53 8.54
C ILE A 86 4.70 2.24 9.76
N PHE A 87 4.00 1.11 9.76
CA PHE A 87 3.30 0.67 10.96
C PHE A 87 3.13 -0.84 10.90
N ASN A 88 2.89 -1.42 12.06
CA ASN A 88 2.67 -2.84 12.20
C ASN A 88 1.69 -3.06 13.34
N HIS A 89 0.49 -3.50 13.00
CA HIS A 89 -0.55 -3.78 13.98
C HIS A 89 -0.60 -5.24 14.39
N ASP A 90 0.41 -6.00 13.98
CA ASP A 90 0.52 -7.39 14.39
C ASP A 90 0.71 -7.42 15.91
N PRO A 91 -0.12 -8.14 16.67
CA PRO A 91 0.03 -8.19 18.12
C PRO A 91 1.31 -8.90 18.56
N HIS A 92 1.97 -9.58 17.65
CA HIS A 92 3.22 -10.26 17.94
C HIS A 92 4.39 -9.55 17.31
#